data_54c33616652d2c3af420058b86cbd995
#
_entry.id   54c33616652d2c3af420058b86cbd995
#
_cell.length_a   1.000
_cell.length_b   1.000
_cell.length_c   1.000
_cell.angle_alpha   90.00
_cell.angle_beta   90.00
_cell.angle_gamma   90.00
#
_symmetry.space_group_name_H-M   'P 1'
#
loop_
_entity.id
_entity.type
_entity.pdbx_description
1 polymer ?
#
loop_
_entity_poly.entity_id
_entity_poly.type
_entity_poly.pdbx_seq_one_letter_code
_entity_poly.pdbx_strand_id
1 'polypeptide(L)'
;MKCVDVIIPTYKPDQKFFQLLHRLDRQSLPPQKIIVINTGKEFFDEEAVDALHLQTPVEVHHIEVDEFDHGQTRNQAVKYSHAPYFICMTQDALPANQKLIEHLLAPMDEEVKLVYARQVPNQDAGHIERYTRQYNYPKKSQIKSEKTKAVYGIKNYFASNVCAAYERESFVEIGGFVPKTILNEDMLYAAALMKKGKKVCYCADAVVFHSHEYSGLRQLSRNFDIAVSQVQYKDIFAGLKSEKEGIRLVLGTARHLFKIGQAKEIPRLVYISGCKYLGFFMGKHYEKLPKWLVKKCSSNKKYWEKKDV
;
A
#
# COMPACT_ATOMS: atom_id res chain seq x y z
N MET A 1 -4.57 8.86 26.20
CA MET A 1 -3.66 8.02 25.35
C MET A 1 -4.39 7.72 24.06
N LYS A 2 -3.77 7.83 22.87
CA LYS A 2 -4.44 7.51 21.60
C LYS A 2 -4.61 5.99 21.49
N CYS A 3 -5.86 5.51 21.45
CA CYS A 3 -6.17 4.08 21.29
C CYS A 3 -6.24 3.72 19.81
N VAL A 4 -5.73 2.56 19.42
CA VAL A 4 -5.61 2.13 18.04
C VAL A 4 -5.80 0.63 17.87
N ASP A 5 -6.47 0.21 16.80
CA ASP A 5 -6.54 -1.18 16.34
C ASP A 5 -5.68 -1.36 15.09
N VAL A 6 -5.21 -2.57 14.82
CA VAL A 6 -4.47 -2.89 13.59
C VAL A 6 -5.30 -3.85 12.74
N ILE A 7 -5.42 -3.55 11.45
CA ILE A 7 -6.20 -4.32 10.48
C ILE A 7 -5.24 -4.94 9.46
N ILE A 8 -5.30 -6.27 9.31
CA ILE A 8 -4.40 -7.02 8.44
C ILE A 8 -5.21 -7.97 7.55
N PRO A 9 -5.47 -7.61 6.27
CA PRO A 9 -5.92 -8.59 5.30
C PRO A 9 -4.84 -9.63 5.03
N THR A 10 -5.20 -10.92 5.07
CA THR A 10 -4.26 -12.02 4.84
C THR A 10 -4.73 -12.96 3.73
N TYR A 11 -3.77 -13.54 3.03
CA TYR A 11 -3.97 -14.64 2.09
C TYR A 11 -2.74 -15.53 2.10
N LYS A 12 -2.90 -16.80 2.48
CA LYS A 12 -1.80 -17.76 2.62
C LYS A 12 -0.66 -17.15 3.45
N PRO A 13 -0.92 -16.77 4.72
CA PRO A 13 0.08 -16.16 5.58
C PRO A 13 1.29 -17.07 5.75
N ASP A 14 2.47 -16.45 5.72
CA ASP A 14 3.75 -17.11 5.91
C ASP A 14 4.40 -16.71 7.24
N GLN A 15 5.63 -17.12 7.46
CA GLN A 15 6.42 -16.78 8.66
C GLN A 15 6.51 -15.27 8.95
N LYS A 16 6.43 -14.41 7.91
CA LYS A 16 6.46 -12.97 8.13
C LYS A 16 5.20 -12.47 8.82
N PHE A 17 4.04 -13.08 8.55
CA PHE A 17 2.82 -12.74 9.26
C PHE A 17 2.92 -13.00 10.77
N PHE A 18 3.43 -14.15 11.18
CA PHE A 18 3.62 -14.46 12.61
C PHE A 18 4.66 -13.53 13.26
N GLN A 19 5.74 -13.19 12.54
CA GLN A 19 6.69 -12.17 12.99
C GLN A 19 6.05 -10.78 13.11
N LEU A 20 5.13 -10.42 12.21
CA LEU A 20 4.38 -9.17 12.27
C LEU A 20 3.54 -9.11 13.53
N LEU A 21 2.74 -10.13 13.82
CA LEU A 21 1.92 -10.20 15.04
C LEU A 21 2.78 -10.01 16.29
N HIS A 22 3.89 -10.73 16.39
CA HIS A 22 4.81 -10.63 17.53
C HIS A 22 5.47 -9.23 17.65
N ARG A 23 5.78 -8.56 16.51
CA ARG A 23 6.34 -7.20 16.56
C ARG A 23 5.29 -6.14 16.88
N LEU A 24 4.03 -6.36 16.56
CA LEU A 24 2.91 -5.48 16.94
C LEU A 24 2.60 -5.58 18.43
N ASP A 25 2.61 -6.79 18.98
CA ASP A 25 2.41 -7.03 20.40
C ASP A 25 3.48 -6.35 21.29
N ARG A 26 4.70 -6.22 20.76
CA ARG A 26 5.85 -5.59 21.46
C ARG A 26 6.05 -4.11 21.14
N GLN A 27 5.06 -3.44 20.57
CA GLN A 27 5.16 -1.99 20.37
C GLN A 27 5.15 -1.27 21.72
N SER A 28 5.84 -0.13 21.82
CA SER A 28 5.80 0.75 23.01
C SER A 28 4.39 1.32 23.27
N LEU A 29 3.60 1.43 22.21
CA LEU A 29 2.15 1.64 22.25
C LEU A 29 1.50 0.44 21.54
N PRO A 30 1.18 -0.66 22.23
CA PRO A 30 0.57 -1.82 21.59
C PRO A 30 -0.85 -1.50 21.12
N PRO A 31 -1.35 -2.12 20.04
CA PRO A 31 -2.73 -1.96 19.62
C PRO A 31 -3.68 -2.57 20.66
N GLN A 32 -4.92 -2.05 20.74
CA GLN A 32 -5.94 -2.64 21.61
C GLN A 32 -6.33 -4.03 21.12
N LYS A 33 -6.40 -4.22 19.81
CA LYS A 33 -6.54 -5.51 19.16
C LYS A 33 -5.98 -5.51 17.74
N ILE A 34 -5.71 -6.70 17.24
CA ILE A 34 -5.33 -6.95 15.84
C ILE A 34 -6.51 -7.67 15.17
N ILE A 35 -7.05 -7.08 14.11
CA ILE A 35 -8.17 -7.61 13.33
C ILE A 35 -7.61 -8.19 12.05
N VAL A 36 -7.72 -9.49 11.88
CA VAL A 36 -7.26 -10.22 10.70
C VAL A 36 -8.47 -10.58 9.83
N ILE A 37 -8.45 -10.19 8.56
CA ILE A 37 -9.41 -10.69 7.57
C ILE A 37 -8.69 -11.66 6.66
N ASN A 38 -8.83 -12.93 6.95
CA ASN A 38 -8.18 -13.98 6.19
C ASN A 38 -9.03 -14.45 5.01
N THR A 39 -8.42 -14.52 3.85
CA THR A 39 -9.03 -15.02 2.62
C THR A 39 -8.72 -16.51 2.44
N GLY A 40 -9.76 -17.36 2.42
CA GLY A 40 -9.64 -18.81 2.36
C GLY A 40 -9.27 -19.42 3.72
N LYS A 41 -10.27 -19.95 4.44
CA LYS A 41 -10.10 -20.50 5.79
C LYS A 41 -9.06 -21.62 5.81
N GLU A 42 -9.02 -22.43 4.78
CA GLU A 42 -8.11 -23.56 4.62
C GLU A 42 -6.62 -23.19 4.56
N PHE A 43 -6.30 -21.90 4.38
CA PHE A 43 -4.93 -21.40 4.32
C PHE A 43 -4.46 -20.74 5.63
N PHE A 44 -5.28 -20.75 6.68
CA PHE A 44 -4.97 -20.06 7.92
C PHE A 44 -4.81 -21.06 9.07
N ASP A 45 -3.73 -20.93 9.80
CA ASP A 45 -3.39 -21.74 10.97
C ASP A 45 -3.70 -20.95 12.24
N GLU A 46 -4.88 -21.21 12.84
CA GLU A 46 -5.31 -20.55 14.08
C GLU A 46 -4.47 -21.03 15.27
N GLU A 47 -4.09 -22.34 15.31
CA GLU A 47 -3.29 -22.91 16.38
C GLU A 47 -1.90 -22.25 16.42
N ALA A 48 -1.31 -21.95 15.25
CA ALA A 48 -0.05 -21.24 15.18
C ALA A 48 -0.14 -19.79 15.67
N VAL A 49 -1.30 -19.13 15.55
CA VAL A 49 -1.53 -17.79 16.12
C VAL A 49 -1.64 -17.89 17.65
N ASP A 50 -2.42 -18.85 18.16
CA ASP A 50 -2.61 -19.07 19.60
C ASP A 50 -1.29 -19.44 20.31
N ALA A 51 -0.44 -20.22 19.64
CA ALA A 51 0.88 -20.61 20.13
C ALA A 51 1.86 -19.42 20.30
N LEU A 52 1.56 -18.25 19.72
CA LEU A 52 2.38 -17.04 19.95
C LEU A 52 2.21 -16.44 21.34
N HIS A 53 1.15 -16.80 22.09
CA HIS A 53 0.83 -16.29 23.43
C HIS A 53 0.92 -14.75 23.52
N LEU A 54 0.30 -14.05 22.56
CA LEU A 54 0.32 -12.59 22.48
C LEU A 54 -0.48 -11.96 23.62
N GLN A 55 -0.04 -10.79 24.11
CA GLN A 55 -0.80 -9.99 25.07
C GLN A 55 -1.92 -9.21 24.35
N THR A 56 -1.69 -8.80 23.12
CA THR A 56 -2.66 -8.11 22.27
C THR A 56 -3.66 -9.13 21.70
N PRO A 57 -4.97 -8.97 21.93
CA PRO A 57 -5.99 -9.85 21.35
C PRO A 57 -5.94 -9.86 19.80
N VAL A 58 -6.02 -11.05 19.20
CA VAL A 58 -6.12 -11.23 17.75
C VAL A 58 -7.52 -11.74 17.43
N GLU A 59 -8.26 -10.99 16.63
CA GLU A 59 -9.61 -11.33 16.18
C GLU A 59 -9.55 -11.71 14.70
N VAL A 60 -9.89 -12.96 14.37
CA VAL A 60 -9.78 -13.49 13.01
C VAL A 60 -11.15 -13.65 12.38
N HIS A 61 -11.32 -13.13 11.17
CA HIS A 61 -12.50 -13.32 10.34
C HIS A 61 -12.08 -13.92 9.00
N HIS A 62 -12.82 -14.90 8.53
CA HIS A 62 -12.57 -15.53 7.24
C HIS A 62 -13.55 -15.02 6.19
N ILE A 63 -13.04 -14.83 4.97
CA ILE A 63 -13.83 -14.55 3.77
C ILE A 63 -13.43 -15.52 2.66
N GLU A 64 -14.34 -15.76 1.73
CA GLU A 64 -14.04 -16.57 0.56
C GLU A 64 -13.11 -15.83 -0.43
N VAL A 65 -12.40 -16.61 -1.26
CA VAL A 65 -11.42 -16.06 -2.22
C VAL A 65 -12.08 -15.14 -3.25
N ASP A 66 -13.34 -15.34 -3.56
CA ASP A 66 -14.11 -14.50 -4.48
C ASP A 66 -14.71 -13.25 -3.83
N GLU A 67 -14.80 -13.21 -2.50
CA GLU A 67 -15.26 -12.03 -1.76
C GLU A 67 -14.17 -10.95 -1.59
N PHE A 68 -12.90 -11.33 -1.76
CA PHE A 68 -11.80 -10.39 -1.54
C PHE A 68 -11.84 -9.19 -2.50
N ASP A 69 -11.77 -8.02 -1.91
CA ASP A 69 -11.59 -6.72 -2.58
C ASP A 69 -10.73 -5.81 -1.72
N HIS A 70 -9.78 -5.10 -2.34
CA HIS A 70 -8.81 -4.28 -1.60
C HIS A 70 -9.45 -3.23 -0.69
N GLY A 71 -10.49 -2.54 -1.16
CA GLY A 71 -11.20 -1.52 -0.40
C GLY A 71 -12.25 -2.14 0.52
N GLN A 72 -13.12 -3.01 -0.02
CA GLN A 72 -14.26 -3.56 0.71
C GLN A 72 -13.83 -4.44 1.89
N THR A 73 -12.81 -5.29 1.71
CA THR A 73 -12.26 -6.13 2.80
C THR A 73 -11.77 -5.28 3.97
N ARG A 74 -11.08 -4.15 3.70
CA ARG A 74 -10.66 -3.23 4.75
C ARG A 74 -11.83 -2.47 5.37
N ASN A 75 -12.82 -2.06 4.57
CA ASN A 75 -14.05 -1.44 5.09
C ASN A 75 -14.80 -2.38 6.03
N GLN A 76 -14.85 -3.67 5.69
CA GLN A 76 -15.45 -4.69 6.57
C GLN A 76 -14.67 -4.80 7.88
N ALA A 77 -13.34 -4.85 7.81
CA ALA A 77 -12.50 -4.92 9.01
C ALA A 77 -12.66 -3.72 9.94
N VAL A 78 -12.84 -2.51 9.38
CA VAL A 78 -13.08 -1.28 10.17
C VAL A 78 -14.37 -1.37 10.99
N LYS A 79 -15.38 -2.17 10.57
CA LYS A 79 -16.62 -2.37 11.35
C LYS A 79 -16.38 -3.13 12.65
N TYR A 80 -15.35 -3.97 12.71
CA TYR A 80 -14.95 -4.70 13.92
C TYR A 80 -14.05 -3.86 14.84
N SER A 81 -13.51 -2.74 14.35
CA SER A 81 -12.73 -1.79 15.16
C SER A 81 -13.66 -0.79 15.87
N HIS A 82 -13.36 -0.48 17.13
CA HIS A 82 -14.03 0.57 17.90
C HIS A 82 -13.06 1.66 18.36
N ALA A 83 -11.78 1.51 18.12
CA ALA A 83 -10.77 2.50 18.45
C ALA A 83 -10.94 3.78 17.63
N PRO A 84 -10.58 4.97 18.16
CA PRO A 84 -10.62 6.23 17.42
C PRO A 84 -9.64 6.28 16.24
N TYR A 85 -8.62 5.43 16.28
CA TYR A 85 -7.65 5.26 15.18
C TYR A 85 -7.55 3.79 14.82
N PHE A 86 -7.27 3.53 13.54
CA PHE A 86 -6.91 2.20 13.08
C PHE A 86 -5.73 2.25 12.10
N ILE A 87 -4.95 1.19 12.05
CA ILE A 87 -3.82 1.06 11.14
C ILE A 87 -4.11 -0.09 10.17
N CYS A 88 -4.12 0.19 8.87
CA CYS A 88 -4.08 -0.85 7.85
C CYS A 88 -2.62 -1.28 7.63
N MET A 89 -2.37 -2.59 7.64
CA MET A 89 -1.08 -3.18 7.30
C MET A 89 -1.24 -4.33 6.32
N THR A 90 -0.21 -4.59 5.50
CA THR A 90 -0.11 -5.86 4.76
C THR A 90 0.59 -6.90 5.63
N GLN A 91 0.27 -8.19 5.42
CA GLN A 91 0.75 -9.30 6.23
C GLN A 91 2.28 -9.47 6.28
N ASP A 92 3.01 -8.80 5.40
CA ASP A 92 4.46 -8.90 5.21
C ASP A 92 5.22 -7.59 5.50
N ALA A 93 4.54 -6.58 6.05
CA ALA A 93 5.13 -5.29 6.43
C ALA A 93 5.59 -5.34 7.89
N LEU A 94 6.88 -5.55 8.12
CA LEU A 94 7.43 -5.74 9.46
C LEU A 94 7.85 -4.40 10.10
N PRO A 95 7.33 -4.03 11.29
CA PRO A 95 7.83 -2.89 12.06
C PRO A 95 9.35 -2.93 12.23
N ALA A 96 10.05 -1.84 11.92
CA ALA A 96 11.50 -1.79 12.07
C ALA A 96 11.95 -1.67 13.53
N ASN A 97 11.09 -1.12 14.39
CA ASN A 97 11.32 -0.96 15.83
C ASN A 97 10.00 -0.93 16.61
N GLN A 98 10.09 -0.78 17.92
CA GLN A 98 8.94 -0.76 18.83
C GLN A 98 8.15 0.56 18.85
N LYS A 99 8.56 1.60 18.08
CA LYS A 99 7.92 2.93 18.07
C LYS A 99 7.10 3.21 16.82
N LEU A 100 6.84 2.20 15.98
CA LEU A 100 6.10 2.39 14.73
C LEU A 100 4.74 3.05 14.97
N ILE A 101 3.96 2.51 15.92
CA ILE A 101 2.59 3.00 16.20
C ILE A 101 2.63 4.41 16.79
N GLU A 102 3.54 4.68 17.73
CA GLU A 102 3.73 6.04 18.25
C GLU A 102 4.04 7.04 17.13
N HIS A 103 4.97 6.72 16.25
CA HIS A 103 5.38 7.58 15.14
C HIS A 103 4.24 7.81 14.14
N LEU A 104 3.39 6.80 13.88
CA LEU A 104 2.22 6.95 13.03
C LEU A 104 1.17 7.88 13.64
N LEU A 105 0.96 7.77 14.95
CA LEU A 105 -0.09 8.56 15.62
C LEU A 105 0.39 9.96 16.04
N ALA A 106 1.69 10.19 16.18
CA ALA A 106 2.23 11.48 16.62
C ALA A 106 1.81 12.66 15.72
N PRO A 107 1.85 12.56 14.36
CA PRO A 107 1.44 13.66 13.48
C PRO A 107 -0.07 13.86 13.38
N MET A 108 -0.89 12.96 13.95
CA MET A 108 -2.35 13.04 13.84
C MET A 108 -2.91 14.13 14.78
N ASP A 109 -3.65 15.05 14.18
CA ASP A 109 -4.30 16.17 14.85
C ASP A 109 -5.68 16.48 14.20
N GLU A 110 -6.19 17.69 14.35
CA GLU A 110 -7.46 18.12 13.76
C GLU A 110 -7.40 18.26 12.23
N GLU A 111 -6.21 18.43 11.65
CA GLU A 111 -6.00 18.58 10.22
C GLU A 111 -5.48 17.31 9.55
N VAL A 112 -4.53 16.62 10.18
CA VAL A 112 -3.88 15.41 9.66
C VAL A 112 -4.68 14.17 10.10
N LYS A 113 -5.38 13.54 9.14
CA LYS A 113 -6.29 12.42 9.38
C LYS A 113 -5.86 11.09 8.77
N LEU A 114 -4.76 11.10 8.02
CA LEU A 114 -4.11 9.94 7.43
C LEU A 114 -2.60 10.10 7.54
N VAL A 115 -1.93 9.08 8.09
CA VAL A 115 -0.47 9.03 8.21
C VAL A 115 0.03 7.69 7.67
N TYR A 116 0.97 7.69 6.73
CA TYR A 116 1.53 6.44 6.21
C TYR A 116 3.04 6.34 6.44
N ALA A 117 3.48 5.10 6.64
CA ALA A 117 4.83 4.76 7.03
C ALA A 117 5.83 4.81 5.86
N ARG A 118 7.08 4.98 6.22
CA ARG A 118 8.23 4.77 5.36
C ARG A 118 8.50 3.30 5.16
N GLN A 119 8.48 2.86 3.90
CA GLN A 119 8.87 1.52 3.53
C GLN A 119 10.37 1.47 3.22
N VAL A 120 11.10 0.63 3.91
CA VAL A 120 12.51 0.35 3.64
C VAL A 120 12.67 -1.06 3.05
N PRO A 121 13.67 -1.28 2.19
CA PRO A 121 13.88 -2.59 1.60
C PRO A 121 14.31 -3.61 2.66
N ASN A 122 13.94 -4.88 2.43
CA ASN A 122 14.47 -5.99 3.19
C ASN A 122 16.00 -6.09 3.03
N GLN A 123 16.66 -6.80 3.95
CA GLN A 123 18.12 -6.92 3.96
C GLN A 123 18.69 -7.61 2.72
N ASP A 124 17.93 -8.52 2.12
CA ASP A 124 18.24 -9.28 0.91
C ASP A 124 17.88 -8.58 -0.41
N ALA A 125 17.25 -7.40 -0.35
CA ALA A 125 16.83 -6.66 -1.54
C ALA A 125 18.03 -6.24 -2.42
N GLY A 126 17.88 -6.40 -3.75
CA GLY A 126 18.89 -5.97 -4.72
C GLY A 126 19.02 -4.45 -4.86
N HIS A 127 20.07 -3.98 -5.52
CA HIS A 127 20.41 -2.55 -5.60
C HIS A 127 19.32 -1.70 -6.28
N ILE A 128 18.65 -2.23 -7.31
CA ILE A 128 17.55 -1.53 -8.00
C ILE A 128 16.38 -1.30 -7.06
N GLU A 129 15.96 -2.30 -6.28
CA GLU A 129 14.86 -2.19 -5.33
C GLU A 129 15.24 -1.25 -4.17
N ARG A 130 16.46 -1.36 -3.63
CA ARG A 130 16.97 -0.45 -2.59
C ARG A 130 16.88 1.00 -3.01
N TYR A 131 17.36 1.33 -4.21
CA TYR A 131 17.30 2.69 -4.72
C TYR A 131 15.85 3.13 -4.96
N THR A 132 15.01 2.26 -5.51
CA THR A 132 13.58 2.54 -5.76
C THR A 132 12.85 2.88 -4.46
N ARG A 133 13.10 2.14 -3.37
CA ARG A 133 12.51 2.43 -2.06
C ARG A 133 13.03 3.76 -1.50
N GLN A 134 14.32 4.01 -1.55
CA GLN A 134 14.89 5.28 -1.08
C GLN A 134 14.34 6.50 -1.84
N TYR A 135 14.14 6.36 -3.15
CA TYR A 135 13.56 7.41 -3.99
C TYR A 135 12.09 7.69 -3.66
N ASN A 136 11.29 6.65 -3.45
CA ASN A 136 9.86 6.80 -3.18
C ASN A 136 9.55 7.13 -1.72
N TYR A 137 10.42 6.75 -0.80
CA TYR A 137 10.27 6.92 0.64
C TYR A 137 11.49 7.64 1.24
N PRO A 138 11.62 8.97 1.02
CA PRO A 138 12.75 9.74 1.51
C PRO A 138 12.81 9.80 3.04
N LYS A 139 13.97 10.16 3.59
CA LYS A 139 14.20 10.27 5.04
C LYS A 139 13.54 11.50 5.69
N LYS A 140 12.82 12.32 4.94
CA LYS A 140 12.17 13.55 5.42
C LYS A 140 10.65 13.38 5.32
N SER A 141 9.96 13.57 6.42
CA SER A 141 8.50 13.57 6.49
C SER A 141 7.89 14.69 5.65
N GLN A 142 6.65 14.48 5.17
CA GLN A 142 5.96 15.42 4.29
C GLN A 142 4.49 15.51 4.69
N ILE A 143 3.97 16.72 4.84
CA ILE A 143 2.55 16.98 4.99
C ILE A 143 1.99 17.41 3.63
N LYS A 144 0.91 16.77 3.20
CA LYS A 144 0.28 16.95 1.90
C LYS A 144 -1.16 17.40 2.07
N SER A 145 -1.60 18.26 1.15
CA SER A 145 -2.96 18.80 1.08
C SER A 145 -3.29 19.16 -0.37
N GLU A 146 -4.49 19.61 -0.66
CA GLU A 146 -4.83 20.14 -2.00
C GLU A 146 -3.88 21.27 -2.44
N LYS A 147 -3.43 22.12 -1.49
CA LYS A 147 -2.51 23.24 -1.77
C LYS A 147 -1.12 22.78 -2.23
N THR A 148 -0.70 21.57 -1.89
CA THR A 148 0.62 21.02 -2.26
C THR A 148 0.61 20.22 -3.57
N LYS A 149 -0.54 20.12 -4.24
CA LYS A 149 -0.72 19.35 -5.48
C LYS A 149 0.24 19.79 -6.60
N ALA A 150 0.47 21.10 -6.74
CA ALA A 150 1.40 21.64 -7.74
C ALA A 150 2.86 21.22 -7.48
N VAL A 151 3.25 21.03 -6.22
CA VAL A 151 4.60 20.65 -5.79
C VAL A 151 4.86 19.16 -5.99
N TYR A 152 3.91 18.32 -5.53
CA TYR A 152 4.11 16.86 -5.48
C TYR A 152 3.51 16.10 -6.68
N GLY A 153 2.70 16.76 -7.52
CA GLY A 153 2.04 16.12 -8.66
C GLY A 153 1.23 14.90 -8.23
N ILE A 154 1.40 13.78 -8.93
CA ILE A 154 0.69 12.53 -8.60
C ILE A 154 1.05 12.00 -7.19
N LYS A 155 2.27 12.26 -6.71
CA LYS A 155 2.69 11.86 -5.35
C LYS A 155 1.95 12.61 -4.25
N ASN A 156 1.20 13.66 -4.58
CA ASN A 156 0.39 14.38 -3.60
C ASN A 156 -0.65 13.46 -2.94
N TYR A 157 -1.33 12.67 -3.75
CA TYR A 157 -2.35 11.73 -3.26
C TYR A 157 -1.79 10.37 -2.85
N PHE A 158 -0.48 10.17 -3.00
CA PHE A 158 0.12 8.88 -2.64
C PHE A 158 0.00 8.64 -1.13
N ALA A 159 -0.64 7.54 -0.81
CA ALA A 159 -0.70 6.88 0.48
C ALA A 159 -0.43 5.39 0.28
N SER A 160 -0.27 4.61 1.34
CA SER A 160 0.00 3.17 1.18
C SER A 160 -0.51 2.35 2.34
N ASN A 161 -1.51 1.51 2.06
CA ASN A 161 -2.05 0.52 2.99
C ASN A 161 -1.06 -0.62 3.35
N VAL A 162 0.17 -0.55 2.85
CA VAL A 162 1.25 -1.38 3.40
C VAL A 162 1.44 -1.12 4.89
N CYS A 163 1.36 0.16 5.30
CA CYS A 163 1.26 0.55 6.70
C CYS A 163 0.77 2.00 6.76
N ALA A 164 -0.49 2.21 7.14
CA ALA A 164 -1.09 3.54 7.23
C ALA A 164 -2.11 3.62 8.36
N ALA A 165 -2.03 4.68 9.15
CA ALA A 165 -2.95 5.00 10.24
C ALA A 165 -4.02 5.99 9.77
N TYR A 166 -5.25 5.76 10.18
CA TYR A 166 -6.44 6.51 9.83
C TYR A 166 -7.17 6.96 11.10
N GLU A 167 -7.70 8.17 11.10
CA GLU A 167 -8.69 8.55 12.07
C GLU A 167 -10.06 8.01 11.65
N ARG A 168 -10.72 7.32 12.57
CA ARG A 168 -11.97 6.60 12.30
C ARG A 168 -13.13 7.53 11.93
N GLU A 169 -13.29 8.66 12.61
CA GLU A 169 -14.39 9.60 12.37
C GLU A 169 -14.34 10.13 10.93
N SER A 170 -13.19 10.67 10.51
CA SER A 170 -13.00 11.14 9.14
C SER A 170 -13.13 10.01 8.11
N PHE A 171 -12.73 8.78 8.48
CA PHE A 171 -12.87 7.63 7.60
C PHE A 171 -14.33 7.30 7.31
N VAL A 172 -15.17 7.33 8.36
CA VAL A 172 -16.60 7.09 8.24
C VAL A 172 -17.31 8.24 7.52
N GLU A 173 -16.95 9.49 7.81
CA GLU A 173 -17.51 10.69 7.15
C GLU A 173 -17.28 10.68 5.64
N ILE A 174 -16.10 10.21 5.19
CA ILE A 174 -15.76 10.10 3.76
C ILE A 174 -16.45 8.91 3.08
N GLY A 175 -16.92 7.93 3.86
CA GLY A 175 -17.55 6.71 3.37
C GLY A 175 -16.57 5.54 3.16
N GLY A 176 -15.37 5.63 3.74
CA GLY A 176 -14.36 4.58 3.68
C GLY A 176 -13.59 4.50 2.35
N PHE A 177 -12.99 3.34 2.12
CA PHE A 177 -12.34 3.05 0.83
C PHE A 177 -13.36 2.78 -0.26
N VAL A 178 -13.06 3.22 -1.48
CA VAL A 178 -13.87 2.93 -2.64
C VAL A 178 -13.87 1.41 -2.90
N PRO A 179 -15.04 0.75 -2.90
CA PRO A 179 -15.13 -0.67 -3.20
C PRO A 179 -15.00 -0.93 -4.70
N LYS A 180 -14.71 -2.18 -5.06
CA LYS A 180 -14.63 -2.63 -6.48
C LYS A 180 -13.67 -1.80 -7.32
N THR A 181 -12.57 -1.33 -6.72
CA THR A 181 -11.45 -0.75 -7.46
C THR A 181 -10.36 -1.79 -7.69
N ILE A 182 -9.71 -1.71 -8.86
CA ILE A 182 -8.66 -2.67 -9.18
C ILE A 182 -7.42 -2.47 -8.31
N LEU A 183 -7.08 -1.21 -8.04
CA LEU A 183 -5.99 -0.76 -7.16
C LEU A 183 -6.20 0.70 -6.75
N ASN A 184 -5.31 1.23 -5.88
CA ASN A 184 -5.21 2.63 -5.45
C ASN A 184 -6.36 3.10 -4.54
N GLU A 185 -7.03 2.19 -3.82
CA GLU A 185 -8.07 2.54 -2.85
C GLU A 185 -7.56 3.54 -1.80
N ASP A 186 -6.30 3.41 -1.40
CA ASP A 186 -5.61 4.31 -0.47
C ASP A 186 -5.37 5.72 -1.06
N MET A 187 -4.97 5.81 -2.32
CA MET A 187 -4.79 7.08 -3.02
C MET A 187 -6.13 7.78 -3.27
N LEU A 188 -7.17 7.02 -3.60
CA LEU A 188 -8.54 7.55 -3.80
C LEU A 188 -9.09 8.12 -2.51
N TYR A 189 -8.90 7.40 -1.39
CA TYR A 189 -9.26 7.87 -0.06
C TYR A 189 -8.47 9.14 0.30
N ALA A 190 -7.15 9.17 0.11
CA ALA A 190 -6.31 10.33 0.38
C ALA A 190 -6.77 11.56 -0.42
N ALA A 191 -7.16 11.39 -1.69
CA ALA A 191 -7.70 12.46 -2.52
C ALA A 191 -9.05 12.97 -1.99
N ALA A 192 -9.96 12.07 -1.60
CA ALA A 192 -11.24 12.43 -1.01
C ALA A 192 -11.07 13.20 0.31
N LEU A 193 -10.15 12.73 1.16
CA LEU A 193 -9.79 13.38 2.42
C LEU A 193 -9.26 14.82 2.21
N MET A 194 -8.35 15.00 1.24
CA MET A 194 -7.79 16.32 0.91
C MET A 194 -8.84 17.27 0.33
N LYS A 195 -9.79 16.77 -0.47
CA LYS A 195 -10.93 17.56 -0.98
C LYS A 195 -11.84 18.08 0.14
N LYS A 196 -11.89 17.36 1.27
CA LYS A 196 -12.56 17.82 2.51
C LYS A 196 -11.70 18.79 3.36
N GLY A 197 -10.58 19.26 2.82
CA GLY A 197 -9.69 20.22 3.49
C GLY A 197 -8.73 19.59 4.50
N LYS A 198 -8.76 18.28 4.69
CA LYS A 198 -7.86 17.58 5.60
C LYS A 198 -6.49 17.31 4.96
N LYS A 199 -5.52 16.88 5.76
CA LYS A 199 -4.14 16.66 5.36
C LYS A 199 -3.74 15.20 5.51
N VAL A 200 -2.77 14.79 4.69
CA VAL A 200 -2.12 13.47 4.74
C VAL A 200 -0.65 13.66 5.09
N CYS A 201 -0.14 12.88 6.02
CA CYS A 201 1.27 12.90 6.39
C CYS A 201 2.00 11.64 5.92
N TYR A 202 3.11 11.81 5.21
CA TYR A 202 4.14 10.81 5.10
C TYR A 202 5.06 10.93 6.31
N CYS A 203 5.12 9.92 7.16
CA CYS A 203 5.98 9.90 8.34
C CYS A 203 7.24 9.08 8.07
N ALA A 204 8.39 9.76 7.99
CA ALA A 204 9.68 9.12 7.72
C ALA A 204 10.23 8.33 8.91
N ASP A 205 9.79 8.64 10.13
CA ASP A 205 10.22 8.00 11.38
C ASP A 205 9.41 6.72 11.68
N ALA A 206 8.18 6.61 11.14
CA ALA A 206 7.39 5.39 11.15
C ALA A 206 7.92 4.44 10.07
N VAL A 207 8.69 3.43 10.43
CA VAL A 207 9.45 2.60 9.47
C VAL A 207 8.97 1.15 9.50
N VAL A 208 8.71 0.60 8.30
CA VAL A 208 8.46 -0.83 8.09
C VAL A 208 9.40 -1.41 7.04
N PHE A 209 9.86 -2.65 7.25
CA PHE A 209 10.54 -3.45 6.23
C PHE A 209 9.49 -4.03 5.30
N HIS A 210 9.52 -3.63 4.03
CA HIS A 210 8.63 -4.16 3.01
C HIS A 210 9.24 -3.92 1.63
N SER A 211 9.55 -4.97 0.92
CA SER A 211 9.98 -4.91 -0.47
C SER A 211 9.70 -6.21 -1.21
N HIS A 212 9.51 -6.10 -2.51
CA HIS A 212 9.29 -7.23 -3.40
C HIS A 212 10.13 -7.08 -4.65
N GLU A 213 10.88 -8.12 -4.99
CA GLU A 213 11.55 -8.23 -6.28
C GLU A 213 10.62 -8.90 -7.29
N TYR A 214 9.79 -8.10 -7.93
CA TYR A 214 8.89 -8.61 -8.96
C TYR A 214 9.61 -8.88 -10.28
N SER A 215 9.25 -9.99 -10.94
CA SER A 215 9.65 -10.24 -12.32
C SER A 215 9.14 -9.16 -13.29
N GLY A 216 9.74 -9.02 -14.46
CA GLY A 216 9.29 -8.06 -15.47
C GLY A 216 7.82 -8.22 -15.83
N LEU A 217 7.32 -9.45 -15.99
CA LEU A 217 5.90 -9.71 -16.29
C LEU A 217 4.98 -9.27 -15.13
N ARG A 218 5.37 -9.54 -13.89
CA ARG A 218 4.59 -9.08 -12.73
C ARG A 218 4.59 -7.56 -12.60
N GLN A 219 5.70 -6.90 -12.96
CA GLN A 219 5.77 -5.43 -13.05
C GLN A 219 4.86 -4.90 -14.16
N LEU A 220 4.80 -5.57 -15.32
CA LEU A 220 3.88 -5.21 -16.40
C LEU A 220 2.43 -5.23 -15.90
N SER A 221 1.99 -6.36 -15.33
CA SER A 221 0.61 -6.54 -14.87
C SER A 221 0.23 -5.51 -13.79
N ARG A 222 1.12 -5.29 -12.82
CA ARG A 222 0.88 -4.31 -11.76
C ARG A 222 0.76 -2.88 -12.30
N ASN A 223 1.62 -2.48 -13.23
CA ASN A 223 1.57 -1.14 -13.82
C ASN A 223 0.38 -0.99 -14.79
N PHE A 224 -0.06 -2.07 -15.44
CA PHE A 224 -1.31 -2.12 -16.17
C PHE A 224 -2.50 -1.78 -15.25
N ASP A 225 -2.63 -2.47 -14.13
CA ASP A 225 -3.73 -2.24 -13.18
C ASP A 225 -3.68 -0.84 -12.53
N ILE A 226 -2.50 -0.30 -12.24
CA ILE A 226 -2.32 1.09 -11.78
C ILE A 226 -2.86 2.08 -12.82
N ALA A 227 -2.52 1.88 -14.10
CA ALA A 227 -2.96 2.77 -15.16
C ALA A 227 -4.47 2.66 -15.42
N VAL A 228 -5.03 1.45 -15.38
CA VAL A 228 -6.49 1.22 -15.44
C VAL A 228 -7.20 2.01 -14.34
N SER A 229 -6.74 1.89 -13.09
CA SER A 229 -7.31 2.65 -11.98
C SER A 229 -7.23 4.17 -12.23
N GLN A 230 -6.13 4.68 -12.75
CA GLN A 230 -6.00 6.12 -13.07
C GLN A 230 -6.96 6.57 -14.18
N VAL A 231 -7.28 5.71 -15.15
CA VAL A 231 -8.27 6.02 -16.20
C VAL A 231 -9.69 6.02 -15.63
N GLN A 232 -10.01 5.02 -14.80
CA GLN A 232 -11.33 4.91 -14.17
C GLN A 232 -11.66 6.09 -13.25
N TYR A 233 -10.62 6.64 -12.59
CA TYR A 233 -10.75 7.78 -11.67
C TYR A 233 -10.05 9.03 -12.22
N LYS A 234 -10.27 9.29 -13.52
CA LYS A 234 -9.68 10.45 -14.23
C LYS A 234 -9.93 11.79 -13.55
N ASP A 235 -11.08 11.96 -12.87
CA ASP A 235 -11.42 13.21 -12.18
C ASP A 235 -10.48 13.53 -11.01
N ILE A 236 -9.78 12.51 -10.49
CA ILE A 236 -8.75 12.65 -9.46
C ILE A 236 -7.36 12.79 -10.09
N PHE A 237 -7.07 11.96 -11.11
CA PHE A 237 -5.72 11.80 -11.65
C PHE A 237 -5.46 12.61 -12.93
N ALA A 238 -6.50 13.25 -13.54
CA ALA A 238 -6.31 14.06 -14.75
C ALA A 238 -5.34 15.22 -14.51
N GLY A 239 -4.44 15.44 -15.48
CA GLY A 239 -3.41 16.48 -15.40
C GLY A 239 -2.21 16.16 -14.52
N LEU A 240 -2.21 15.04 -13.80
CA LEU A 240 -1.09 14.58 -12.99
C LEU A 240 -0.18 13.67 -13.82
N LYS A 241 0.99 14.18 -14.23
CA LYS A 241 1.95 13.45 -15.07
C LYS A 241 2.78 12.50 -14.23
N SER A 242 2.50 11.20 -14.30
CA SER A 242 3.28 10.13 -13.64
C SER A 242 4.53 9.72 -14.42
N GLU A 243 4.54 9.91 -15.75
CA GLU A 243 5.61 9.47 -16.65
C GLU A 243 6.94 10.18 -16.35
N LYS A 244 6.90 11.49 -16.04
CA LYS A 244 8.11 12.25 -15.68
C LYS A 244 8.79 11.70 -14.43
N GLU A 245 8.01 11.26 -13.45
CA GLU A 245 8.54 10.63 -12.23
C GLU A 245 9.17 9.26 -12.53
N GLY A 246 8.56 8.47 -13.41
CA GLY A 246 9.12 7.20 -13.87
C GLY A 246 10.49 7.38 -14.55
N ILE A 247 10.61 8.32 -15.49
CA ILE A 247 11.86 8.61 -16.18
C ILE A 247 12.94 9.09 -15.19
N ARG A 248 12.58 10.00 -14.28
CA ARG A 248 13.51 10.51 -13.25
C ARG A 248 14.02 9.38 -12.35
N LEU A 249 13.15 8.47 -11.94
CA LEU A 249 13.53 7.28 -11.17
C LEU A 249 14.51 6.38 -11.93
N VAL A 250 14.22 6.06 -13.20
CA VAL A 250 15.10 5.19 -14.02
C VAL A 250 16.47 5.80 -14.20
N LEU A 251 16.56 7.09 -14.60
CA LEU A 251 17.83 7.78 -14.76
C LEU A 251 18.59 7.90 -13.45
N GLY A 252 17.90 8.16 -12.34
CA GLY A 252 18.50 8.20 -11.01
C GLY A 252 19.05 6.84 -10.59
N THR A 253 18.29 5.74 -10.84
CA THR A 253 18.74 4.38 -10.56
C THR A 253 19.98 4.02 -11.38
N ALA A 254 19.99 4.34 -12.68
CA ALA A 254 21.14 4.07 -13.54
C ALA A 254 22.41 4.79 -13.03
N ARG A 255 22.31 6.09 -12.72
CA ARG A 255 23.42 6.86 -12.14
C ARG A 255 23.93 6.27 -10.82
N HIS A 256 22.99 5.84 -9.97
CA HIS A 256 23.34 5.19 -8.70
C HIS A 256 24.09 3.88 -8.92
N LEU A 257 23.63 3.02 -9.84
CA LEU A 257 24.28 1.74 -10.17
C LEU A 257 25.71 1.97 -10.70
N PHE A 258 25.93 2.97 -11.55
CA PHE A 258 27.27 3.34 -11.99
C PHE A 258 28.14 3.77 -10.79
N LYS A 259 27.62 4.63 -9.92
CA LYS A 259 28.36 5.16 -8.76
C LYS A 259 28.81 4.07 -7.79
N ILE A 260 28.02 3.01 -7.61
CA ILE A 260 28.33 1.88 -6.70
C ILE A 260 29.04 0.71 -7.41
N GLY A 261 29.49 0.85 -8.66
CA GLY A 261 30.18 -0.18 -9.42
C GLY A 261 29.29 -1.37 -9.86
N GLN A 262 27.96 -1.18 -9.90
CA GLN A 262 27.00 -2.21 -10.28
C GLN A 262 26.37 -1.97 -11.66
N ALA A 263 27.15 -1.42 -12.60
CA ALA A 263 26.70 -1.15 -13.98
C ALA A 263 26.18 -2.40 -14.70
N LYS A 264 26.60 -3.59 -14.31
CA LYS A 264 26.13 -4.88 -14.82
C LYS A 264 24.61 -5.11 -14.61
N GLU A 265 23.98 -4.38 -13.69
CA GLU A 265 22.53 -4.46 -13.46
C GLU A 265 21.71 -3.55 -14.40
N ILE A 266 22.34 -2.70 -15.19
CA ILE A 266 21.64 -1.78 -16.10
C ILE A 266 20.76 -2.51 -17.13
N PRO A 267 21.17 -3.63 -17.78
CA PRO A 267 20.29 -4.35 -18.66
C PRO A 267 19.00 -4.84 -17.95
N ARG A 268 19.12 -5.31 -16.70
CA ARG A 268 17.96 -5.68 -15.86
C ARG A 268 17.07 -4.46 -15.55
N LEU A 269 17.67 -3.32 -15.23
CA LEU A 269 16.92 -2.06 -15.00
C LEU A 269 16.13 -1.65 -16.25
N VAL A 270 16.75 -1.69 -17.43
CA VAL A 270 16.10 -1.37 -18.71
C VAL A 270 14.93 -2.31 -18.99
N TYR A 271 15.15 -3.61 -18.83
CA TYR A 271 14.12 -4.64 -19.03
C TYR A 271 12.91 -4.42 -18.11
N ILE A 272 13.16 -4.28 -16.79
CA ILE A 272 12.09 -4.06 -15.80
C ILE A 272 11.34 -2.74 -16.07
N SER A 273 12.07 -1.68 -16.42
CA SER A 273 11.48 -0.37 -16.73
C SER A 273 10.65 -0.40 -18.01
N GLY A 274 11.11 -1.13 -19.03
CA GLY A 274 10.37 -1.39 -20.26
C GLY A 274 9.06 -2.13 -19.98
N CYS A 275 9.09 -3.18 -19.14
CA CYS A 275 7.88 -3.90 -18.71
C CYS A 275 6.89 -2.97 -17.98
N LYS A 276 7.38 -2.13 -17.05
CA LYS A 276 6.55 -1.15 -16.33
C LYS A 276 5.90 -0.16 -17.29
N TYR A 277 6.68 0.39 -18.23
CA TYR A 277 6.18 1.34 -19.22
C TYR A 277 5.14 0.72 -20.13
N LEU A 278 5.42 -0.47 -20.66
CA LEU A 278 4.48 -1.20 -21.54
C LEU A 278 3.17 -1.49 -20.81
N GLY A 279 3.23 -2.01 -19.58
CA GLY A 279 2.05 -2.26 -18.76
C GLY A 279 1.25 -0.98 -18.54
N PHE A 280 1.91 0.11 -18.15
CA PHE A 280 1.27 1.41 -17.92
C PHE A 280 0.63 1.96 -19.20
N PHE A 281 1.33 1.90 -20.33
CA PHE A 281 0.82 2.34 -21.62
C PHE A 281 -0.43 1.54 -22.04
N MET A 282 -0.37 0.21 -21.95
CA MET A 282 -1.52 -0.65 -22.26
C MET A 282 -2.69 -0.40 -21.31
N GLY A 283 -2.43 -0.19 -20.01
CA GLY A 283 -3.47 0.13 -19.03
C GLY A 283 -4.12 1.48 -19.26
N LYS A 284 -3.39 2.49 -19.74
CA LYS A 284 -3.97 3.78 -20.18
C LYS A 284 -4.94 3.67 -21.35
N HIS A 285 -4.79 2.63 -22.17
CA HIS A 285 -5.59 2.39 -23.35
C HIS A 285 -6.45 1.11 -23.24
N TYR A 286 -6.71 0.62 -22.02
CA TYR A 286 -7.35 -0.66 -21.79
C TYR A 286 -8.74 -0.79 -22.46
N GLU A 287 -9.47 0.31 -22.59
CA GLU A 287 -10.78 0.35 -23.25
C GLU A 287 -10.72 0.02 -24.76
N LYS A 288 -9.54 0.20 -25.39
CA LYS A 288 -9.29 -0.12 -26.81
C LYS A 288 -8.75 -1.54 -26.99
N LEU A 289 -8.43 -2.25 -25.91
CA LEU A 289 -7.89 -3.60 -25.99
C LEU A 289 -9.00 -4.65 -25.94
N PRO A 290 -8.81 -5.79 -26.63
CA PRO A 290 -9.78 -6.89 -26.55
C PRO A 290 -9.81 -7.44 -25.12
N LYS A 291 -11.00 -7.84 -24.63
CA LYS A 291 -11.23 -8.32 -23.24
C LYS A 291 -10.25 -9.42 -22.80
N TRP A 292 -9.92 -10.37 -23.67
CA TRP A 292 -8.97 -11.43 -23.35
C TRP A 292 -7.57 -10.89 -23.03
N LEU A 293 -7.13 -9.85 -23.73
CA LEU A 293 -5.82 -9.23 -23.51
C LEU A 293 -5.81 -8.41 -22.21
N VAL A 294 -6.88 -7.70 -21.92
CA VAL A 294 -7.09 -6.99 -20.65
C VAL A 294 -6.95 -7.97 -19.47
N LYS A 295 -7.69 -9.09 -19.50
CA LYS A 295 -7.62 -10.15 -18.47
C LYS A 295 -6.22 -10.76 -18.36
N LYS A 296 -5.50 -10.93 -19.49
CA LYS A 296 -4.14 -11.47 -19.50
C LYS A 296 -3.11 -10.50 -18.92
N CYS A 297 -3.27 -9.21 -19.16
CA CYS A 297 -2.36 -8.17 -18.66
C CYS A 297 -2.58 -7.83 -17.19
N SER A 298 -3.79 -8.01 -16.67
CA SER A 298 -4.12 -7.69 -15.28
C SER A 298 -3.53 -8.70 -14.29
N SER A 299 -3.12 -8.22 -13.12
CA SER A 299 -2.78 -9.04 -11.96
C SER A 299 -4.02 -9.54 -11.21
N ASN A 300 -5.16 -8.87 -11.38
CA ASN A 300 -6.45 -9.21 -10.77
C ASN A 300 -7.47 -9.64 -11.83
N LYS A 301 -7.39 -10.90 -12.24
CA LYS A 301 -8.31 -11.46 -13.26
C LYS A 301 -9.77 -11.47 -12.79
N LYS A 302 -10.00 -11.75 -11.50
CA LYS A 302 -11.35 -11.80 -10.90
C LYS A 302 -12.06 -10.46 -10.92
N TYR A 303 -11.34 -9.36 -10.83
CA TYR A 303 -11.91 -8.01 -11.00
C TYR A 303 -12.66 -7.86 -12.33
N TRP A 304 -12.09 -8.41 -13.40
CA TRP A 304 -12.68 -8.34 -14.75
C TRP A 304 -13.84 -9.31 -14.96
N GLU A 305 -13.85 -10.44 -14.27
CA GLU A 305 -14.96 -11.40 -14.30
C GLU A 305 -16.24 -10.82 -13.64
N LYS A 306 -16.07 -10.12 -12.51
CA LYS A 306 -17.18 -9.43 -11.82
C LYS A 306 -17.72 -8.20 -12.56
N LYS A 307 -16.99 -7.65 -13.53
CA LYS A 307 -17.37 -6.46 -14.30
C LYS A 307 -18.13 -6.82 -15.58
N ASP A 308 -18.12 -8.08 -16.00
CA ASP A 308 -18.83 -8.58 -17.17
C ASP A 308 -20.29 -9.01 -16.85
N VAL A 309 -20.80 -8.77 -15.62
CA VAL A 309 -22.17 -9.04 -15.16
C VAL A 309 -22.96 -7.74 -15.13
#